data_c4005987acc78b47a640f88e726e2941
#
_entry.id   c4005987acc78b47a640f88e726e2941
#
_cell.length_a   1.000
_cell.length_b   1.000
_cell.length_c   1.000
_cell.angle_alpha   90.00
_cell.angle_beta   90.00
_cell.angle_gamma   90.00
#
_symmetry.space_group_name_H-M   'P 1'
#
loop_
_entity.id
_entity.type
_entity.pdbx_description
1 polymer ?
#
loop_
_entity_poly.entity_id
_entity_poly.type
_entity_poly.pdbx_seq_one_letter_code
_entity_poly.pdbx_strand_id
1 'polypeptide(L)'
;MRKVIFLFFLFTSNILFAQDYYVYVAAESDDIVSLIKFDGKNTQELEEIEVGVMPTEIEGPHGITVDPNGKYWYLSLAHGNPFGSLIKYSTQTNKPVGITKLGLFPASMQISTITGLLYCVNFNLHGDMVPSSVSVVDPESMVEIKQIKTGSMPHGSRISSD
;
A
#
# COMPACT_ATOMS: atom_id res chain seq x y z
N MET A 1 -46.67 -52.33 18.04
CA MET A 1 -46.55 -50.88 17.78
C MET A 1 -45.13 -50.61 17.26
N ARG A 2 -44.99 -50.29 15.95
CA ARG A 2 -43.71 -49.90 15.31
C ARG A 2 -43.49 -48.41 15.49
N LYS A 3 -42.42 -48.00 16.21
CA LYS A 3 -42.03 -46.62 16.32
C LYS A 3 -41.24 -46.21 15.04
N VAL A 4 -41.80 -45.29 14.26
CA VAL A 4 -41.12 -44.68 13.13
C VAL A 4 -40.32 -43.49 13.67
N ILE A 5 -38.98 -43.56 13.56
CA ILE A 5 -38.08 -42.46 13.91
C ILE A 5 -37.90 -41.63 12.64
N PHE A 6 -38.41 -40.39 12.63
CA PHE A 6 -38.15 -39.40 11.59
C PHE A 6 -36.81 -38.74 11.88
N LEU A 7 -35.82 -39.03 11.05
CA LEU A 7 -34.52 -38.36 11.10
C LEU A 7 -34.62 -37.06 10.28
N PHE A 8 -34.66 -35.90 10.97
CA PHE A 8 -34.63 -34.60 10.33
C PHE A 8 -33.17 -34.26 9.98
N PHE A 9 -32.80 -34.33 8.70
CA PHE A 9 -31.52 -33.80 8.21
C PHE A 9 -31.62 -32.32 8.08
N LEU A 10 -31.03 -31.55 9.01
CA LEU A 10 -30.79 -30.10 8.86
C LEU A 10 -29.66 -29.90 7.85
N PHE A 11 -30.01 -29.56 6.62
CA PHE A 11 -29.09 -29.02 5.64
C PHE A 11 -28.73 -27.59 6.06
N THR A 12 -27.61 -27.38 6.76
CA THR A 12 -27.01 -26.04 6.90
C THR A 12 -26.33 -25.72 5.56
N SER A 13 -27.02 -24.97 4.70
CA SER A 13 -26.39 -24.34 3.56
C SER A 13 -25.40 -23.29 4.08
N ASN A 14 -24.11 -23.59 3.98
CA ASN A 14 -23.08 -22.56 4.13
C ASN A 14 -23.26 -21.59 2.95
N ILE A 15 -23.88 -20.44 3.21
CA ILE A 15 -23.90 -19.33 2.28
C ILE A 15 -22.47 -18.78 2.32
N LEU A 16 -21.65 -19.17 1.35
CA LEU A 16 -20.37 -18.55 1.08
C LEU A 16 -20.70 -17.16 0.52
N PHE A 17 -20.64 -16.13 1.38
CA PHE A 17 -20.62 -14.75 0.91
C PHE A 17 -19.32 -14.60 0.12
N ALA A 18 -19.43 -14.27 -1.16
CA ALA A 18 -18.28 -13.81 -1.94
C ALA A 18 -17.77 -12.54 -1.25
N GLN A 19 -16.51 -12.59 -0.80
CA GLN A 19 -15.87 -11.43 -0.19
C GLN A 19 -15.32 -10.55 -1.31
N ASP A 20 -15.67 -9.26 -1.29
CA ASP A 20 -15.07 -8.29 -2.18
C ASP A 20 -13.65 -7.94 -1.72
N TYR A 21 -12.73 -7.95 -2.66
CA TYR A 21 -11.34 -7.51 -2.44
C TYR A 21 -11.10 -6.23 -3.23
N TYR A 22 -10.35 -5.31 -2.64
CA TYR A 22 -9.98 -4.05 -3.25
C TYR A 22 -8.47 -3.98 -3.40
N VAL A 23 -8.01 -3.65 -4.60
CA VAL A 23 -6.59 -3.61 -4.95
C VAL A 23 -6.27 -2.24 -5.51
N TYR A 24 -5.28 -1.58 -4.92
CA TYR A 24 -4.70 -0.33 -5.44
C TYR A 24 -3.47 -0.67 -6.28
N VAL A 25 -3.41 -0.17 -7.50
CA VAL A 25 -2.32 -0.44 -8.46
C VAL A 25 -1.72 0.88 -8.91
N ALA A 26 -0.44 1.10 -8.60
CA ALA A 26 0.28 2.30 -9.02
C ALA A 26 0.80 2.14 -10.46
N ALA A 27 0.54 3.13 -11.31
CA ALA A 27 1.03 3.24 -12.68
C ALA A 27 2.09 4.35 -12.75
N GLU A 28 3.36 3.94 -12.67
CA GLU A 28 4.52 4.83 -12.48
C GLU A 28 4.64 5.90 -13.58
N SER A 29 4.29 5.55 -14.82
CA SER A 29 4.45 6.45 -15.97
C SER A 29 3.28 7.41 -16.22
N ASP A 30 2.19 7.26 -15.49
CA ASP A 30 0.95 7.99 -15.75
C ASP A 30 0.48 8.84 -14.54
N ASP A 31 1.21 8.80 -13.42
CA ASP A 31 0.83 9.41 -12.14
C ASP A 31 -0.60 9.07 -11.69
N ILE A 32 -0.98 7.80 -11.90
CA ILE A 32 -2.31 7.27 -11.61
C ILE A 32 -2.21 6.09 -10.64
N VAL A 33 -3.20 5.95 -9.79
CA VAL A 33 -3.47 4.72 -9.02
C VAL A 33 -4.86 4.22 -9.40
N SER A 34 -4.92 3.00 -9.96
CA SER A 34 -6.19 2.32 -10.23
C SER A 34 -6.70 1.64 -8.97
N LEU A 35 -7.97 1.87 -8.60
CA LEU A 35 -8.69 1.10 -7.59
C LEU A 35 -9.52 0.02 -8.28
N ILE A 36 -9.14 -1.24 -8.05
CA ILE A 36 -9.77 -2.41 -8.66
C ILE A 36 -10.52 -3.21 -7.61
N LYS A 37 -11.76 -3.58 -7.91
CA LYS A 37 -12.55 -4.54 -7.14
C LYS A 37 -12.45 -5.93 -7.76
N PHE A 38 -12.31 -6.95 -6.91
CA PHE A 38 -12.40 -8.37 -7.26
C PHE A 38 -13.41 -9.07 -6.34
N ASP A 39 -14.43 -9.69 -6.90
CA ASP A 39 -15.51 -10.37 -6.16
C ASP A 39 -15.28 -11.89 -6.00
N GLY A 40 -14.06 -12.37 -6.28
CA GLY A 40 -13.72 -13.79 -6.32
C GLY A 40 -13.89 -14.43 -7.70
N LYS A 41 -14.49 -13.73 -8.67
CA LYS A 41 -14.71 -14.21 -10.04
C LYS A 41 -14.45 -13.16 -11.11
N ASN A 42 -14.95 -11.95 -10.91
CA ASN A 42 -14.85 -10.84 -11.84
C ASN A 42 -14.00 -9.72 -11.26
N THR A 43 -13.36 -8.95 -12.15
CA THR A 43 -12.64 -7.73 -11.80
C THR A 43 -13.35 -6.52 -12.41
N GLN A 44 -13.36 -5.41 -11.69
CA GLN A 44 -13.87 -4.13 -12.14
C GLN A 44 -12.95 -3.02 -11.65
N GLU A 45 -12.47 -2.16 -12.54
CA GLU A 45 -11.86 -0.90 -12.16
C GLU A 45 -12.95 0.06 -11.70
N LEU A 46 -12.82 0.56 -10.48
CA LEU A 46 -13.81 1.45 -9.86
C LEU A 46 -13.46 2.91 -10.05
N GLU A 47 -12.17 3.23 -10.00
CA GLU A 47 -11.68 4.60 -10.02
C GLU A 47 -10.23 4.64 -10.52
N GLU A 48 -9.90 5.65 -11.33
CA GLU A 48 -8.54 6.10 -11.61
C GLU A 48 -8.28 7.34 -10.75
N ILE A 49 -7.29 7.25 -9.86
CA ILE A 49 -6.96 8.30 -8.89
C ILE A 49 -5.70 9.01 -9.38
N GLU A 50 -5.84 10.26 -9.77
CA GLU A 50 -4.70 11.12 -10.09
C GLU A 50 -3.92 11.43 -8.80
N VAL A 51 -2.61 11.13 -8.79
CA VAL A 51 -1.76 11.21 -7.58
C VAL A 51 -0.58 12.16 -7.72
N GLY A 52 -0.24 12.60 -8.92
CA GLY A 52 0.78 13.63 -9.14
C GLY A 52 0.40 14.95 -8.47
N VAL A 53 1.39 15.62 -7.87
CA VAL A 53 1.21 16.96 -7.26
C VAL A 53 1.74 18.06 -8.14
N MET A 54 2.59 17.74 -9.13
CA MET A 54 3.18 18.68 -10.09
C MET A 54 2.58 18.50 -11.49
N PRO A 55 1.93 19.54 -12.04
CA PRO A 55 1.18 19.37 -13.30
C PRO A 55 2.04 19.19 -14.55
N THR A 56 3.35 19.34 -14.45
CA THR A 56 4.27 19.31 -15.61
C THR A 56 5.32 18.20 -15.54
N GLU A 57 5.34 17.43 -14.48
CA GLU A 57 6.33 16.38 -14.25
C GLU A 57 5.65 15.09 -13.87
N ILE A 58 6.16 13.96 -14.33
CA ILE A 58 5.77 12.63 -13.86
C ILE A 58 6.55 12.36 -12.58
N GLU A 59 5.84 12.17 -11.48
CA GLU A 59 6.43 12.00 -10.15
C GLU A 59 6.60 10.52 -9.77
N GLY A 60 6.08 9.61 -10.59
CA GLY A 60 6.31 8.18 -10.53
C GLY A 60 5.77 7.53 -9.24
N PRO A 61 4.46 7.30 -9.13
CA PRO A 61 3.90 6.50 -8.04
C PRO A 61 4.48 5.08 -8.10
N HIS A 62 5.19 4.66 -7.05
CA HIS A 62 5.97 3.43 -7.11
C HIS A 62 5.56 2.40 -6.04
N GLY A 63 5.84 2.68 -4.77
CA GLY A 63 5.47 1.79 -3.67
C GLY A 63 4.08 2.12 -3.12
N ILE A 64 3.29 1.09 -2.83
CA ILE A 64 1.95 1.24 -2.30
C ILE A 64 1.68 0.23 -1.17
N THR A 65 0.99 0.65 -0.13
CA THR A 65 0.52 -0.24 0.94
C THR A 65 -0.77 0.29 1.56
N VAL A 66 -1.58 -0.61 2.10
CA VAL A 66 -2.79 -0.27 2.86
C VAL A 66 -2.52 -0.51 4.34
N ASP A 67 -3.04 0.34 5.22
CA ASP A 67 -2.86 0.12 6.64
C ASP A 67 -3.65 -1.11 7.14
N PRO A 68 -3.23 -1.73 8.25
CA PRO A 68 -3.86 -2.97 8.73
C PRO A 68 -5.35 -2.83 9.09
N ASN A 69 -5.83 -1.62 9.36
CA ASN A 69 -7.24 -1.37 9.68
C ASN A 69 -8.07 -0.91 8.47
N GLY A 70 -7.44 -0.76 7.30
CA GLY A 70 -8.09 -0.43 6.04
C GLY A 70 -8.59 1.02 5.94
N LYS A 71 -8.18 1.93 6.82
CA LYS A 71 -8.65 3.33 6.80
C LYS A 71 -7.84 4.22 5.88
N TYR A 72 -6.58 3.87 5.65
CA TYR A 72 -5.64 4.65 4.86
C TYR A 72 -4.85 3.76 3.92
N TRP A 73 -4.43 4.33 2.81
CA TRP A 73 -3.40 3.77 1.96
C TRP A 73 -2.28 4.79 1.74
N TYR A 74 -1.10 4.29 1.44
CA TYR A 74 0.12 5.07 1.36
C TYR A 74 0.78 4.82 0.02
N LEU A 75 1.31 5.88 -0.57
CA LEU A 75 1.96 5.87 -1.87
C LEU A 75 3.29 6.60 -1.79
N SER A 76 4.35 6.02 -2.36
CA SER A 76 5.57 6.77 -2.63
C SER A 76 5.50 7.40 -4.03
N LEU A 77 5.85 8.68 -4.13
CA LEU A 77 6.20 9.34 -5.37
C LEU A 77 7.72 9.34 -5.47
N ALA A 78 8.26 8.61 -6.46
CA ALA A 78 9.66 8.23 -6.49
C ALA A 78 10.58 9.32 -7.06
N HIS A 79 10.09 10.08 -8.04
CA HIS A 79 10.87 11.02 -8.85
C HIS A 79 10.97 12.44 -8.31
N GLY A 80 10.72 12.68 -7.03
CA GLY A 80 10.85 14.01 -6.46
C GLY A 80 12.27 14.59 -6.57
N ASN A 81 12.40 15.88 -6.81
CA ASN A 81 13.68 16.56 -6.92
C ASN A 81 13.94 17.46 -5.70
N PRO A 82 15.00 17.20 -4.90
CA PRO A 82 15.95 16.07 -5.00
C PRO A 82 15.46 14.78 -4.32
N PHE A 83 14.36 14.82 -3.58
CA PHE A 83 13.86 13.74 -2.74
C PHE A 83 12.43 13.36 -3.13
N GLY A 84 12.11 12.10 -3.01
CA GLY A 84 10.75 11.61 -3.16
C GLY A 84 9.88 11.87 -1.93
N SER A 85 8.60 11.56 -2.07
CA SER A 85 7.58 11.79 -1.06
C SER A 85 6.82 10.52 -0.72
N LEU A 86 6.31 10.47 0.51
CA LEU A 86 5.30 9.50 0.95
C LEU A 86 4.00 10.27 1.19
N ILE A 87 2.93 9.84 0.54
CA ILE A 87 1.61 10.45 0.69
C ILE A 87 0.65 9.46 1.33
N LYS A 88 -0.12 9.93 2.29
CA LYS A 88 -1.19 9.20 2.98
C LYS A 88 -2.52 9.60 2.39
N TYR A 89 -3.33 8.64 1.98
CA TYR A 89 -4.67 8.83 1.43
C TYR A 89 -5.72 8.18 2.33
N SER A 90 -6.91 8.76 2.38
CA SER A 90 -8.08 8.13 2.99
C SER A 90 -8.67 7.10 2.05
N THR A 91 -8.92 5.86 2.50
CA THR A 91 -9.62 4.84 1.69
C THR A 91 -11.09 5.19 1.42
N GLN A 92 -11.68 6.05 2.24
CA GLN A 92 -13.07 6.47 2.07
C GLN A 92 -13.25 7.48 0.93
N THR A 93 -12.26 8.34 0.70
CA THR A 93 -12.39 9.46 -0.25
C THR A 93 -11.36 9.44 -1.37
N ASN A 94 -10.34 8.58 -1.26
CA ASN A 94 -9.15 8.54 -2.11
C ASN A 94 -8.41 9.88 -2.24
N LYS A 95 -8.56 10.76 -1.24
CA LYS A 95 -7.90 12.07 -1.21
C LYS A 95 -6.72 12.06 -0.25
N PRO A 96 -5.64 12.84 -0.55
CA PRO A 96 -4.49 12.96 0.31
C PRO A 96 -4.87 13.62 1.64
N VAL A 97 -4.34 13.06 2.75
CA VAL A 97 -4.56 13.57 4.12
C VAL A 97 -3.26 13.81 4.87
N GLY A 98 -2.12 13.47 4.28
CA GLY A 98 -0.79 13.73 4.85
C GLY A 98 0.30 13.48 3.84
N ILE A 99 1.44 14.17 4.02
CA ILE A 99 2.63 14.03 3.19
C ILE A 99 3.88 14.15 4.04
N THR A 100 4.91 13.39 3.67
CA THR A 100 6.25 13.51 4.24
C THR A 100 7.32 13.32 3.19
N LYS A 101 8.45 14.02 3.32
CA LYS A 101 9.62 13.79 2.46
C LYS A 101 10.37 12.56 2.95
N LEU A 102 10.84 11.76 2.02
CA LEU A 102 11.69 10.60 2.27
C LEU A 102 13.06 10.78 1.61
N GLY A 103 13.84 9.70 1.54
CA GLY A 103 15.10 9.68 0.82
C GLY A 103 14.92 9.70 -0.70
N LEU A 104 16.01 9.43 -1.42
CA LEU A 104 16.01 9.41 -2.88
C LEU A 104 15.30 8.16 -3.39
N PHE A 105 14.36 8.36 -4.29
CA PHE A 105 13.56 7.33 -4.96
C PHE A 105 12.94 6.33 -3.96
N PRO A 106 11.99 6.77 -3.12
CA PRO A 106 11.27 5.85 -2.23
C PRO A 106 10.48 4.85 -3.08
N ALA A 107 10.69 3.57 -2.80
CA ALA A 107 10.17 2.45 -3.57
C ALA A 107 9.21 1.60 -2.72
N SER A 108 9.48 0.31 -2.58
CA SER A 108 8.61 -0.60 -1.84
C SER A 108 8.46 -0.22 -0.38
N MET A 109 7.27 -0.47 0.16
CA MET A 109 6.97 -0.16 1.56
C MET A 109 6.05 -1.20 2.20
N GLN A 110 6.07 -1.25 3.52
CA GLN A 110 5.17 -2.08 4.33
C GLN A 110 4.89 -1.43 5.67
N ILE A 111 3.74 -1.74 6.26
CA ILE A 111 3.41 -1.37 7.64
C ILE A 111 3.50 -2.62 8.52
N SER A 112 4.24 -2.51 9.63
CA SER A 112 4.31 -3.56 10.64
C SER A 112 3.01 -3.61 11.43
N THR A 113 2.36 -4.75 11.47
CA THR A 113 1.19 -4.98 12.33
C THR A 113 1.53 -5.03 13.82
N ILE A 114 2.83 -5.19 14.15
CA ILE A 114 3.31 -5.24 15.54
C ILE A 114 3.60 -3.85 16.07
N THR A 115 4.37 -3.05 15.31
CA THR A 115 4.81 -1.71 15.75
C THR A 115 3.91 -0.59 15.26
N GLY A 116 3.07 -0.83 14.24
CA GLY A 116 2.30 0.20 13.56
C GLY A 116 3.12 1.12 12.66
N LEU A 117 4.46 0.96 12.60
CA LEU A 117 5.33 1.83 11.83
C LEU A 117 5.39 1.40 10.37
N LEU A 118 5.52 2.38 9.48
CA LEU A 118 5.74 2.20 8.05
C LEU A 118 7.24 2.20 7.75
N TYR A 119 7.67 1.25 6.93
CA TYR A 119 9.04 1.10 6.46
C TYR A 119 9.05 1.27 4.94
N CYS A 120 9.72 2.30 4.44
CA CYS A 120 9.83 2.59 3.01
C CYS A 120 11.29 2.54 2.57
N VAL A 121 11.58 1.74 1.56
CA VAL A 121 12.92 1.60 0.99
C VAL A 121 13.23 2.80 0.10
N ASN A 122 14.36 3.46 0.31
CA ASN A 122 14.87 4.50 -0.56
C ASN A 122 15.83 3.85 -1.59
N PHE A 123 15.32 3.57 -2.78
CA PHE A 123 16.04 2.82 -3.81
C PHE A 123 17.24 3.57 -4.38
N ASN A 124 17.15 4.90 -4.46
CA ASN A 124 18.19 5.76 -5.02
C ASN A 124 18.60 5.37 -6.47
N LEU A 125 17.61 5.07 -7.31
CA LEU A 125 17.83 4.55 -8.67
C LEU A 125 18.72 5.46 -9.54
N HIS A 126 18.56 6.76 -9.41
CA HIS A 126 19.26 7.76 -10.24
C HIS A 126 20.51 8.35 -9.56
N GLY A 127 20.87 7.85 -8.39
CA GLY A 127 22.07 8.25 -7.70
C GLY A 127 23.29 7.43 -8.07
N ASP A 128 24.44 7.84 -7.56
CA ASP A 128 25.64 7.01 -7.58
C ASP A 128 25.40 5.69 -6.82
N MET A 129 26.15 4.66 -7.16
CA MET A 129 26.08 3.34 -6.48
C MET A 129 26.63 3.42 -5.03
N VAL A 130 26.01 4.27 -4.24
CA VAL A 130 26.35 4.49 -2.82
C VAL A 130 25.32 3.83 -1.90
N PRO A 131 25.68 3.54 -0.64
CA PRO A 131 24.72 3.07 0.36
C PRO A 131 23.52 4.00 0.50
N SER A 132 22.35 3.42 0.63
CA SER A 132 21.09 4.14 0.81
C SER A 132 20.45 3.82 2.18
N SER A 133 19.11 3.82 2.25
CA SER A 133 18.43 3.64 3.54
C SER A 133 17.02 3.05 3.40
N VAL A 134 16.48 2.68 4.54
CA VAL A 134 15.03 2.48 4.75
C VAL A 134 14.55 3.59 5.68
N SER A 135 13.55 4.35 5.24
CA SER A 135 12.84 5.32 6.08
C SER A 135 11.85 4.62 6.99
N VAL A 136 11.88 4.95 8.28
CA VAL A 136 10.90 4.51 9.28
C VAL A 136 10.00 5.70 9.58
N VAL A 137 8.72 5.56 9.27
CA VAL A 137 7.73 6.64 9.40
C VAL A 137 6.66 6.24 10.42
N ASP A 138 6.30 7.17 11.28
CA ASP A 138 5.07 7.07 12.06
C ASP A 138 3.88 7.48 11.16
N PRO A 139 3.02 6.53 10.79
CA PRO A 139 1.93 6.80 9.84
C PRO A 139 0.79 7.62 10.45
N GLU A 140 0.74 7.80 11.77
CA GLU A 140 -0.24 8.67 12.42
C GLU A 140 0.13 10.13 12.23
N SER A 141 1.35 10.50 12.61
CA SER A 141 1.86 11.87 12.51
C SER A 141 2.45 12.23 11.14
N MET A 142 2.69 11.24 10.28
CA MET A 142 3.42 11.39 9.01
C MET A 142 4.82 11.98 9.20
N VAL A 143 5.52 11.53 10.23
CA VAL A 143 6.90 11.96 10.54
C VAL A 143 7.88 10.81 10.31
N GLU A 144 8.94 11.07 9.53
CA GLU A 144 10.08 10.16 9.46
C GLU A 144 10.84 10.21 10.78
N ILE A 145 10.77 9.13 11.56
CA ILE A 145 11.39 9.03 12.88
C ILE A 145 12.82 8.48 12.84
N LYS A 146 13.18 7.78 11.77
CA LYS A 146 14.51 7.17 11.62
C LYS A 146 14.80 6.81 10.17
N GLN A 147 16.09 6.80 9.83
CA GLN A 147 16.62 6.14 8.64
C GLN A 147 17.56 4.99 9.05
N ILE A 148 17.33 3.82 8.46
CA ILE A 148 18.17 2.63 8.64
C ILE A 148 19.08 2.53 7.42
N LYS A 149 20.40 2.61 7.62
CA LYS A 149 21.37 2.49 6.52
C LYS A 149 21.34 1.08 5.91
N THR A 150 21.44 1.03 4.58
CA THR A 150 21.50 -0.21 3.81
C THR A 150 22.70 -0.23 2.87
N GLY A 151 22.84 -1.30 2.09
CA GLY A 151 23.72 -1.31 0.93
C GLY A 151 23.21 -0.39 -0.19
N SER A 152 23.89 -0.42 -1.34
CA SER A 152 23.51 0.36 -2.51
C SER A 152 22.26 -0.24 -3.17
N MET A 153 21.40 0.62 -3.71
CA MET A 153 20.19 0.26 -4.47
C MET A 153 19.29 -0.77 -3.77
N PRO A 154 18.89 -0.61 -2.49
CA PRO A 154 17.92 -1.47 -1.85
C PRO A 154 16.57 -1.30 -2.57
N HIS A 155 15.89 -2.39 -2.95
CA HIS A 155 14.62 -2.30 -3.68
C HIS A 155 13.49 -3.05 -2.98
N GLY A 156 13.65 -4.35 -2.79
CA GLY A 156 12.65 -5.20 -2.15
C GLY A 156 12.79 -5.21 -0.63
N SER A 157 11.66 -5.24 0.06
CA SER A 157 11.62 -5.39 1.52
C SER A 157 10.50 -6.33 1.94
N ARG A 158 10.67 -6.97 3.08
CA ARG A 158 9.61 -7.74 3.73
C ARG A 158 9.80 -7.67 5.24
N ILE A 159 8.72 -7.41 5.96
CA ILE A 159 8.71 -7.44 7.42
C ILE A 159 8.42 -8.88 7.86
N SER A 160 9.22 -9.39 8.81
CA SER A 160 8.97 -10.69 9.46
C SER A 160 7.75 -10.60 10.40
N SER A 161 7.22 -11.75 10.76
CA SER A 161 6.07 -11.85 11.68
C SER A 161 6.46 -11.85 13.16
N ASP A 162 7.77 -11.86 13.46
CA ASP A 162 8.38 -11.95 14.78
C ASP A 162 9.25 -10.72 15.12
#